data_871f6f2f37b7027975b9da7cea6ae0b4
#
_entry.id   871f6f2f37b7027975b9da7cea6ae0b4
#
_cell.length_a   1.000
_cell.length_b   1.000
_cell.length_c   1.000
_cell.angle_alpha   90.00
_cell.angle_beta   90.00
_cell.angle_gamma   90.00
#
_symmetry.space_group_name_H-M   'P 1'
#
loop_
_entity.id
_entity.type
_entity.pdbx_description
1 polymer ?
#
loop_
_entity_poly.entity_id
_entity_poly.type
_entity_poly.pdbx_seq_one_letter_code
_entity_poly.pdbx_strand_id
1 'polypeptide(L)'
;MIPAELSTKTLEPGTSVVKVIPPRLVEPYLSGQRSVIAGYLYRAQDCSCRTPADYYQALALGYDGSEFAADMPELYVMRWIALDMSNSLIAIPPSGALGPVSSIPEFFTLPVPIPVGAEMGRVTVGPEEFIARYDGQVWLRPLREV
;
A
#
# COMPACT_ATOMS: atom_id res chain seq x y z
N MET A 1 12.05 18.44 13.11
CA MET A 1 13.02 17.42 13.55
C MET A 1 12.35 16.06 13.61
N ILE A 2 12.95 15.06 13.04
CA ILE A 2 12.43 13.70 13.08
C ILE A 2 12.90 13.05 14.40
N PRO A 3 12.00 12.52 15.22
CA PRO A 3 12.40 11.79 16.41
C PRO A 3 13.36 10.64 16.08
N ALA A 4 14.34 10.41 16.94
CA ALA A 4 15.38 9.42 16.68
C ALA A 4 14.80 8.02 16.47
N GLU A 5 13.73 7.67 17.17
CA GLU A 5 13.10 6.36 17.06
C GLU A 5 12.48 6.09 15.69
N LEU A 6 12.22 7.12 14.88
CA LEU A 6 11.68 6.93 13.54
C LEU A 6 12.67 6.31 12.58
N SER A 7 13.96 6.59 12.77
CA SER A 7 14.98 6.15 11.83
C SER A 7 15.45 4.72 12.09
N THR A 8 14.97 4.07 13.16
CA THR A 8 15.51 2.78 13.59
C THR A 8 14.55 1.61 13.47
N LYS A 9 13.25 1.86 13.29
CA LYS A 9 12.26 0.78 13.21
C LYS A 9 12.01 0.38 11.79
N THR A 10 12.09 -0.90 11.51
CA THR A 10 11.85 -1.49 10.18
C THR A 10 10.76 -2.55 10.30
N LEU A 11 10.21 -2.95 9.15
CA LEU A 11 9.29 -4.07 9.09
C LEU A 11 10.05 -5.37 9.35
N GLU A 12 9.49 -6.21 10.20
CA GLU A 12 10.09 -7.51 10.47
C GLU A 12 9.80 -8.50 9.33
N PRO A 13 10.76 -9.36 8.99
CA PRO A 13 10.49 -10.42 8.01
C PRO A 13 9.31 -11.28 8.42
N GLY A 14 8.48 -11.65 7.46
CA GLY A 14 7.26 -12.43 7.70
C GLY A 14 6.03 -11.57 7.96
N THR A 15 6.18 -10.26 8.08
CA THR A 15 5.04 -9.37 8.28
C THR A 15 4.24 -9.22 6.99
N SER A 16 2.93 -9.36 7.09
CA SER A 16 2.04 -9.08 5.97
C SER A 16 1.90 -7.56 5.79
N VAL A 17 2.14 -7.09 4.58
CA VAL A 17 2.20 -5.66 4.26
C VAL A 17 1.11 -5.32 3.26
N VAL A 18 0.52 -4.14 3.41
CA VAL A 18 -0.44 -3.60 2.46
C VAL A 18 0.00 -2.19 2.05
N LYS A 19 -0.16 -1.90 0.76
CA LYS A 19 0.09 -0.59 0.20
C LYS A 19 -1.08 -0.19 -0.67
N VAL A 20 -1.62 1.02 -0.43
CA VAL A 20 -2.66 1.56 -1.30
C VAL A 20 -1.99 2.14 -2.54
N ILE A 21 -2.49 1.76 -3.70
CA ILE A 21 -1.89 2.13 -4.98
C ILE A 21 -2.64 3.34 -5.56
N PRO A 22 -1.96 4.45 -5.84
CA PRO A 22 -2.61 5.58 -6.51
C PRO A 22 -3.26 5.15 -7.82
N PRO A 23 -4.47 5.63 -8.13
CA PRO A 23 -5.17 5.18 -9.35
C PRO A 23 -4.35 5.28 -10.62
N ARG A 24 -3.54 6.33 -10.78
CA ARG A 24 -2.70 6.51 -11.96
C ARG A 24 -1.59 5.48 -12.12
N LEU A 25 -1.29 4.72 -11.04
CA LEU A 25 -0.21 3.72 -11.07
C LEU A 25 -0.71 2.29 -11.25
N VAL A 26 -2.01 2.05 -11.19
CA VAL A 26 -2.55 0.69 -11.28
C VAL A 26 -2.19 0.05 -12.61
N GLU A 27 -2.51 0.69 -13.73
CA GLU A 27 -2.17 0.14 -15.05
C GLU A 27 -0.66 0.07 -15.31
N PRO A 28 0.14 1.09 -14.96
CA PRO A 28 1.59 0.96 -15.08
C PRO A 28 2.17 -0.25 -14.34
N TYR A 29 1.65 -0.56 -13.14
CA TYR A 29 2.09 -1.77 -12.45
C TYR A 29 1.67 -3.03 -13.21
N LEU A 30 0.39 -3.14 -13.54
CA LEU A 30 -0.14 -4.36 -14.16
C LEU A 30 0.43 -4.61 -15.53
N SER A 31 0.81 -3.57 -16.27
CA SER A 31 1.40 -3.68 -17.62
C SER A 31 2.91 -3.90 -17.58
N GLY A 32 3.53 -3.82 -16.43
CA GLY A 32 4.97 -3.98 -16.31
C GLY A 32 5.79 -2.71 -16.55
N GLN A 33 5.15 -1.58 -16.79
CA GLN A 33 5.85 -0.32 -16.97
C GLN A 33 6.50 0.16 -15.68
N ARG A 34 5.89 -0.19 -14.51
CA ARG A 34 6.43 0.15 -13.21
C ARG A 34 6.72 -1.12 -12.45
N SER A 35 7.98 -1.32 -12.07
CA SER A 35 8.44 -2.55 -11.43
C SER A 35 8.99 -2.34 -10.03
N VAL A 36 8.82 -1.13 -9.47
CA VAL A 36 9.32 -0.82 -8.12
C VAL A 36 8.18 -0.29 -7.27
N ILE A 37 8.30 -0.51 -5.97
CA ILE A 37 7.40 0.09 -4.97
C ILE A 37 8.22 1.07 -4.13
N ALA A 38 7.57 2.15 -3.73
CA ALA A 38 8.18 3.17 -2.90
C ALA A 38 7.08 3.92 -2.15
N GLY A 39 7.45 4.55 -1.04
CA GLY A 39 6.53 5.38 -0.29
C GLY A 39 5.97 4.66 0.92
N TYR A 40 4.75 5.01 1.30
CA TYR A 40 4.16 4.55 2.55
C TYR A 40 3.57 3.15 2.46
N LEU A 41 3.83 2.37 3.50
CA LEU A 41 3.37 0.99 3.66
C LEU A 41 2.72 0.85 5.02
N TYR A 42 1.89 -0.19 5.18
CA TYR A 42 1.21 -0.46 6.44
C TYR A 42 1.25 -1.96 6.71
N ARG A 43 1.26 -2.33 8.00
CA ARG A 43 1.13 -3.74 8.34
C ARG A 43 -0.34 -4.14 8.22
N ALA A 44 -0.60 -5.27 7.59
CA ALA A 44 -1.98 -5.73 7.41
C ALA A 44 -2.69 -5.91 8.76
N GLN A 45 -1.95 -6.35 9.78
CA GLN A 45 -2.51 -6.55 11.12
C GLN A 45 -3.02 -5.27 11.77
N ASP A 46 -2.51 -4.11 11.36
CA ASP A 46 -2.94 -2.80 11.86
C ASP A 46 -4.11 -2.23 11.08
N CYS A 47 -4.45 -2.85 9.96
CA CYS A 47 -5.39 -2.29 8.98
C CYS A 47 -6.65 -3.13 8.92
N SER A 48 -7.67 -2.74 9.68
CA SER A 48 -8.97 -3.43 9.70
C SER A 48 -9.90 -2.88 8.62
N CYS A 49 -9.35 -2.34 7.55
CA CYS A 49 -10.11 -1.66 6.52
C CYS A 49 -10.80 -2.66 5.59
N ARG A 50 -12.05 -2.35 5.19
CA ARG A 50 -12.83 -3.19 4.29
C ARG A 50 -13.36 -2.45 3.08
N THR A 51 -13.59 -1.13 3.21
CA THR A 51 -14.15 -0.32 2.14
C THR A 51 -13.17 0.78 1.77
N PRO A 52 -13.34 1.41 0.59
CA PRO A 52 -12.50 2.56 0.25
C PRO A 52 -12.55 3.67 1.31
N ALA A 53 -13.72 3.92 1.88
CA ALA A 53 -13.84 4.94 2.93
C ALA A 53 -13.03 4.59 4.16
N ASP A 54 -13.00 3.30 4.55
CA ASP A 54 -12.19 2.86 5.69
C ASP A 54 -10.70 3.15 5.45
N TYR A 55 -10.20 2.80 4.26
CA TYR A 55 -8.81 3.07 3.91
C TYR A 55 -8.52 4.56 3.89
N TYR A 56 -9.44 5.33 3.31
CA TYR A 56 -9.29 6.78 3.21
C TYR A 56 -9.09 7.41 4.58
N GLN A 57 -9.91 7.01 5.55
CA GLN A 57 -9.84 7.56 6.90
C GLN A 57 -8.66 7.02 7.70
N ALA A 58 -8.49 5.69 7.72
CA ALA A 58 -7.46 5.08 8.56
C ALA A 58 -6.05 5.46 8.12
N LEU A 59 -5.83 5.56 6.82
CA LEU A 59 -4.49 5.82 6.27
C LEU A 59 -4.27 7.29 5.92
N ALA A 60 -5.21 8.15 6.25
CA ALA A 60 -5.13 9.60 6.01
C ALA A 60 -4.82 9.90 4.53
N LEU A 61 -5.59 9.31 3.62
CA LEU A 61 -5.34 9.45 2.19
C LEU A 61 -5.76 10.82 1.64
N GLY A 62 -6.40 11.65 2.44
CA GLY A 62 -6.90 12.98 2.02
C GLY A 62 -5.87 14.09 2.18
N TYR A 63 -4.60 13.83 1.98
CA TYR A 63 -3.56 14.85 2.05
C TYR A 63 -3.61 15.76 0.82
N ASP A 64 -2.94 16.91 0.93
CA ASP A 64 -2.91 17.90 -0.17
C ASP A 64 -2.30 17.28 -1.43
N GLY A 65 -3.01 17.42 -2.55
CA GLY A 65 -2.58 16.87 -3.83
C GLY A 65 -2.87 15.39 -4.00
N SER A 66 -3.62 14.79 -3.07
CA SER A 66 -3.95 13.36 -3.14
C SER A 66 -4.91 13.07 -4.29
N GLU A 67 -4.71 11.90 -4.92
CA GLU A 67 -5.63 11.37 -5.91
C GLU A 67 -6.84 10.69 -5.28
N PHE A 68 -6.81 10.46 -3.97
CA PHE A 68 -7.88 9.73 -3.28
C PHE A 68 -8.98 10.68 -2.83
N ALA A 69 -10.21 10.19 -2.85
CA ALA A 69 -11.37 10.95 -2.42
C ALA A 69 -12.16 10.12 -1.41
N ALA A 70 -12.84 10.83 -0.48
CA ALA A 70 -13.60 10.17 0.57
C ALA A 70 -14.74 9.30 0.04
N ASP A 71 -15.25 9.64 -1.13
CA ASP A 71 -16.41 8.97 -1.74
C ASP A 71 -16.06 8.12 -2.96
N MET A 72 -14.78 7.84 -3.16
CA MET A 72 -14.39 7.04 -4.32
C MET A 72 -14.99 5.63 -4.23
N PRO A 73 -15.48 5.08 -5.37
CA PRO A 73 -16.19 3.80 -5.35
C PRO A 73 -15.26 2.59 -5.21
N GLU A 74 -13.99 2.77 -5.53
CA GLU A 74 -13.01 1.68 -5.46
C GLU A 74 -11.62 2.25 -5.25
N LEU A 75 -10.73 1.39 -4.73
CA LEU A 75 -9.31 1.65 -4.73
C LEU A 75 -8.57 0.31 -4.86
N TYR A 76 -7.29 0.40 -5.14
CA TYR A 76 -6.47 -0.80 -5.33
C TYR A 76 -5.41 -0.86 -4.25
N VAL A 77 -5.13 -2.07 -3.78
CA VAL A 77 -4.09 -2.33 -2.79
C VAL A 77 -3.14 -3.40 -3.32
N MET A 78 -1.89 -3.31 -2.89
CA MET A 78 -0.91 -4.34 -3.16
C MET A 78 -0.53 -4.96 -1.82
N ARG A 79 -0.51 -6.29 -1.75
CA ARG A 79 -0.22 -7.04 -0.52
C ARG A 79 0.93 -8.00 -0.77
N TRP A 80 1.81 -8.10 0.21
CA TRP A 80 2.90 -9.08 0.14
C TRP A 80 3.39 -9.40 1.55
N ILE A 81 4.26 -10.41 1.63
CA ILE A 81 4.92 -10.76 2.90
C ILE A 81 6.32 -10.17 2.85
N ALA A 82 6.64 -9.37 3.85
CA ALA A 82 7.98 -8.78 3.95
C ALA A 82 9.01 -9.88 4.19
N LEU A 83 10.02 -9.96 3.32
CA LEU A 83 11.11 -10.90 3.50
C LEU A 83 12.31 -10.19 4.13
N ASP A 84 12.73 -9.08 3.53
CA ASP A 84 13.79 -8.24 4.03
C ASP A 84 13.45 -6.81 3.62
N MET A 85 13.04 -6.00 4.59
CA MET A 85 12.63 -4.63 4.35
C MET A 85 13.56 -3.66 5.07
N SER A 86 14.86 -3.88 4.91
CA SER A 86 15.86 -3.05 5.58
C SER A 86 15.78 -1.57 5.19
N ASN A 87 15.16 -1.27 4.05
CA ASN A 87 14.92 0.11 3.63
C ASN A 87 13.63 0.71 4.16
N SER A 88 12.80 -0.08 4.85
CA SER A 88 11.52 0.39 5.36
C SER A 88 11.70 1.01 6.75
N LEU A 89 11.17 2.19 6.93
CA LEU A 89 11.27 2.94 8.17
C LEU A 89 9.87 3.27 8.68
N ILE A 90 9.72 3.41 9.99
CA ILE A 90 8.50 3.99 10.54
C ILE A 90 8.57 5.49 10.29
N ALA A 91 7.55 5.99 9.60
CA ALA A 91 7.40 7.41 9.39
C ALA A 91 6.21 7.89 10.22
N ILE A 92 6.47 8.73 11.20
CA ILE A 92 5.39 9.38 11.94
C ILE A 92 5.06 10.66 11.18
N PRO A 93 3.84 10.77 10.62
CA PRO A 93 3.49 11.96 9.86
C PRO A 93 3.58 13.21 10.71
N PRO A 94 4.05 14.33 10.16
CA PRO A 94 3.99 15.60 10.87
C PRO A 94 2.54 15.94 11.24
N SER A 95 2.30 16.31 12.47
CA SER A 95 0.96 16.61 12.94
C SER A 95 0.39 17.81 12.19
N GLY A 96 -0.60 17.57 11.33
CA GLY A 96 -1.31 18.61 10.61
C GLY A 96 -0.55 19.33 9.51
N ALA A 97 0.69 18.95 9.22
CA ALA A 97 1.51 19.69 8.25
C ALA A 97 1.03 19.53 6.81
N LEU A 98 0.59 18.32 6.43
CA LEU A 98 0.12 18.01 5.08
C LEU A 98 -1.33 17.55 5.04
N GLY A 99 -2.07 17.78 6.12
CA GLY A 99 -3.45 17.34 6.24
C GLY A 99 -3.63 16.27 7.31
N PRO A 100 -4.61 15.38 7.16
CA PRO A 100 -4.87 14.34 8.16
C PRO A 100 -3.68 13.43 8.37
N VAL A 101 -3.53 12.92 9.60
CA VAL A 101 -2.49 11.94 9.91
C VAL A 101 -3.12 10.56 10.00
N SER A 102 -2.34 9.53 9.65
CA SER A 102 -2.77 8.15 9.73
C SER A 102 -3.09 7.77 11.17
N SER A 103 -4.16 6.97 11.36
CA SER A 103 -4.51 6.44 12.66
C SER A 103 -3.77 5.15 13.01
N ILE A 104 -2.97 4.62 12.08
CA ILE A 104 -2.19 3.41 12.28
C ILE A 104 -0.74 3.70 11.94
N PRO A 105 0.21 2.87 12.42
CA PRO A 105 1.62 3.09 12.10
C PRO A 105 1.90 3.04 10.61
N GLU A 106 2.66 4.01 10.12
CA GLU A 106 3.10 4.06 8.74
C GLU A 106 4.56 3.66 8.65
N PHE A 107 4.89 2.92 7.60
CA PHE A 107 6.27 2.61 7.24
C PHE A 107 6.56 3.25 5.90
N PHE A 108 7.80 3.61 5.67
CA PHE A 108 8.22 4.23 4.42
C PHE A 108 9.33 3.40 3.81
N THR A 109 9.26 3.14 2.52
CA THR A 109 10.34 2.45 1.82
C THR A 109 10.88 3.31 0.68
N LEU A 110 12.20 3.27 0.51
CA LEU A 110 12.84 3.74 -0.70
C LEU A 110 12.48 2.79 -1.84
N PRO A 111 12.69 3.19 -3.11
CA PRO A 111 12.33 2.31 -4.22
C PRO A 111 13.00 0.94 -4.11
N VAL A 112 12.16 -0.09 -4.15
CA VAL A 112 12.62 -1.49 -4.12
C VAL A 112 11.82 -2.28 -5.15
N PRO A 113 12.37 -3.39 -5.67
CA PRO A 113 11.63 -4.23 -6.60
C PRO A 113 10.35 -4.77 -5.98
N ILE A 114 9.33 -5.00 -6.81
CA ILE A 114 8.10 -5.64 -6.36
C ILE A 114 8.45 -7.06 -5.90
N PRO A 115 8.05 -7.44 -4.67
CA PRO A 115 8.32 -8.79 -4.19
C PRO A 115 7.59 -9.86 -5.01
N VAL A 116 8.25 -10.98 -5.25
CA VAL A 116 7.60 -12.13 -5.87
C VAL A 116 6.47 -12.60 -4.96
N GLY A 117 5.31 -12.87 -5.54
CA GLY A 117 4.13 -13.27 -4.80
C GLY A 117 3.24 -12.13 -4.36
N ALA A 118 3.63 -10.88 -4.64
CA ALA A 118 2.77 -9.73 -4.34
C ALA A 118 1.43 -9.89 -5.07
N GLU A 119 0.34 -9.47 -4.41
CA GLU A 119 -1.01 -9.56 -4.98
C GLU A 119 -1.62 -8.19 -5.09
N MET A 120 -2.30 -7.94 -6.21
CA MET A 120 -3.08 -6.73 -6.42
C MET A 120 -4.54 -7.05 -6.14
N GLY A 121 -5.19 -6.26 -5.29
CA GLY A 121 -6.59 -6.41 -4.95
C GLY A 121 -7.36 -5.14 -5.24
N ARG A 122 -8.63 -5.30 -5.57
CA ARG A 122 -9.56 -4.19 -5.79
C ARG A 122 -10.53 -4.14 -4.63
N VAL A 123 -10.57 -3.00 -3.96
CA VAL A 123 -11.42 -2.79 -2.77
C VAL A 123 -12.63 -1.97 -3.18
N THR A 124 -13.82 -2.50 -2.87
CA THR A 124 -15.09 -1.80 -3.05
C THR A 124 -15.89 -1.95 -1.76
N VAL A 125 -17.18 -1.64 -1.77
CA VAL A 125 -18.04 -1.88 -0.59
C VAL A 125 -18.34 -3.36 -0.40
N GLY A 126 -18.03 -4.21 -1.38
CA GLY A 126 -18.17 -5.66 -1.28
C GLY A 126 -16.87 -6.35 -0.91
N PRO A 127 -16.79 -7.67 -1.08
CA PRO A 127 -15.55 -8.40 -0.83
C PRO A 127 -14.42 -7.92 -1.73
N GLU A 128 -13.21 -7.92 -1.20
CA GLU A 128 -12.03 -7.54 -1.98
C GLU A 128 -11.85 -8.53 -3.14
N GLU A 129 -11.65 -8.00 -4.34
CA GLU A 129 -11.48 -8.80 -5.54
C GLU A 129 -10.00 -9.00 -5.83
N PHE A 130 -9.59 -10.24 -5.99
CA PHE A 130 -8.22 -10.56 -6.41
C PHE A 130 -8.07 -10.21 -7.89
N ILE A 131 -7.08 -9.38 -8.22
CA ILE A 131 -6.84 -8.93 -9.60
C ILE A 131 -5.71 -9.70 -10.26
N ALA A 132 -4.54 -9.79 -9.60
CA ALA A 132 -3.37 -10.42 -10.20
C ALA A 132 -2.32 -10.72 -9.14
N ARG A 133 -1.40 -11.65 -9.47
CA ARG A 133 -0.24 -11.98 -8.62
C ARG A 133 1.03 -11.80 -9.44
N TYR A 134 2.04 -11.23 -8.81
CA TYR A 134 3.33 -10.97 -9.44
C TYR A 134 4.24 -12.19 -9.32
N ASP A 135 4.75 -12.69 -10.47
CA ASP A 135 5.61 -13.88 -10.48
C ASP A 135 7.11 -13.55 -10.44
N GLY A 136 7.46 -12.28 -10.39
CA GLY A 136 8.84 -11.80 -10.45
C GLY A 136 9.16 -11.10 -11.76
N GLN A 137 8.30 -11.23 -12.75
CA GLN A 137 8.47 -10.61 -14.08
C GLN A 137 7.19 -9.94 -14.56
N VAL A 138 6.06 -10.63 -14.43
CA VAL A 138 4.77 -10.14 -14.92
C VAL A 138 3.69 -10.39 -13.88
N TRP A 139 2.58 -9.66 -14.02
CA TRP A 139 1.39 -9.85 -13.22
C TRP A 139 0.49 -10.88 -13.91
N LEU A 140 0.23 -11.98 -13.22
CA LEU A 140 -0.62 -13.06 -13.70
C LEU A 140 -2.04 -12.86 -13.20
N ARG A 141 -2.99 -12.76 -14.11
CA ARG A 141 -4.40 -12.62 -13.78
C ARG A 141 -5.05 -14.01 -13.71
N PRO A 142 -6.12 -14.17 -12.90
CA PRO A 142 -6.82 -15.44 -12.87
C PRO A 142 -7.42 -15.76 -14.24
N LEU A 143 -7.46 -17.05 -14.58
CA LEU A 143 -8.12 -17.49 -15.79
C LEU A 143 -9.62 -17.23 -15.65
N ARG A 144 -10.22 -16.71 -16.73
CA ARG A 144 -11.66 -16.54 -16.76
C ARG A 144 -12.30 -17.89 -17.09
N GLU A 145 -13.31 -18.22 -16.30
CA GLU A 145 -14.17 -19.34 -16.68
C GLU A 145 -15.06 -18.88 -17.84
N VAL A 146 -15.18 -19.75 -18.82
CA VAL A 146 -15.98 -19.49 -20.00
C VAL A 146 -17.37 -20.05 -19.82
#